data_72191d5678b3ae9cd505f52eb422d8a3
#
_entry.id   72191d5678b3ae9cd505f52eb422d8a3
#
_cell.length_a   1.000
_cell.length_b   1.000
_cell.length_c   1.000
_cell.angle_alpha   90.00
_cell.angle_beta   90.00
_cell.angle_gamma   90.00
#
_symmetry.space_group_name_H-M   'P 1'
#
loop_
_entity.id
_entity.type
_entity.pdbx_description
1 polymer ?
#
loop_
_entity_poly.entity_id
_entity_poly.type
_entity_poly.pdbx_seq_one_letter_code
_entity_poly.pdbx_strand_id
1 'polypeptide(L)'
;MELYVPCFLYIKYLDDEICTYTCIIYIYMSNILEIKKLNLGFNTEDGFRQALFDVSLNIKNGEMHALVGESGCGKSMTAMSVIKLLPKTASIKSGEIFFKGKDMLKLDSKHTREVRGSHIALIPQDPMTSLNPLYTVGNQLLEIIKLHQNLRGKDAKQKALEALDMVQIPSAKERFNQYPHEFSGGMKQRAIIAMALACNAELIIADEPTTALDVTIQAQIMRLLADIKKEYNTSILLITHDLALVSENADSVSVMYAGRIVENASTEEFFSNTNHPYSIGLIKSIPSSREQKLTIISGHPPSIMDNIEGCRFHNRCKFCIPNLCDKKVPDLKHLNRIHLSACFLN
;
A
#
# COMPACT_ATOMS: atom_id res chain seq x y z
N MET A 1 -0.15 27.00 16.96
CA MET A 1 -0.60 27.91 15.87
C MET A 1 0.65 28.30 15.11
N GLU A 2 1.24 27.36 14.37
CA GLU A 2 2.37 27.62 13.49
C GLU A 2 1.84 27.91 12.11
N LEU A 3 2.10 29.12 11.69
CA LEU A 3 1.69 29.70 10.42
C LEU A 3 2.33 28.92 9.25
N TYR A 4 1.50 28.41 8.39
CA TYR A 4 1.85 28.02 7.03
C TYR A 4 2.39 29.30 6.35
N VAL A 5 3.71 29.43 6.28
CA VAL A 5 4.33 30.48 5.49
C VAL A 5 4.31 30.00 4.05
N PRO A 6 3.53 30.60 3.15
CA PRO A 6 3.56 30.24 1.75
C PRO A 6 4.96 30.54 1.20
N CYS A 7 5.46 29.67 0.35
CA CYS A 7 6.77 29.72 -0.33
C CYS A 7 7.06 31.07 -1.04
N PHE A 8 6.07 31.93 -1.20
CA PHE A 8 6.15 33.25 -1.82
C PHE A 8 7.04 34.28 -1.08
N LEU A 9 7.39 34.05 0.18
CA LEU A 9 8.22 35.02 0.96
C LEU A 9 9.73 34.75 0.89
N TYR A 10 10.17 33.62 0.34
CA TYR A 10 11.61 33.31 0.19
C TYR A 10 12.17 33.67 -1.21
N ILE A 11 11.32 34.11 -2.13
CA ILE A 11 11.67 34.40 -3.54
C ILE A 11 12.49 35.70 -3.73
N LYS A 12 12.72 36.46 -2.70
CA LYS A 12 13.32 37.80 -2.85
C LYS A 12 14.86 37.87 -2.91
N TYR A 13 15.56 36.72 -2.84
CA TYR A 13 17.03 36.72 -2.70
C TYR A 13 17.81 35.67 -3.53
N LEU A 14 17.17 34.98 -4.47
CA LEU A 14 17.88 34.05 -5.38
C LEU A 14 17.36 34.26 -6.82
N ASP A 15 18.25 34.20 -7.78
CA ASP A 15 17.95 34.37 -9.20
C ASP A 15 16.67 33.63 -9.62
N ASP A 16 15.73 34.36 -10.22
CA ASP A 16 14.32 33.97 -10.42
C ASP A 16 14.10 32.63 -11.12
N GLU A 17 14.99 32.17 -11.98
CA GLU A 17 14.83 30.91 -12.72
C GLU A 17 15.15 29.67 -11.86
N ILE A 18 16.17 29.73 -11.02
CA ILE A 18 16.59 28.57 -10.19
C ILE A 18 15.60 28.29 -9.06
N CYS A 19 14.99 29.34 -8.50
CA CYS A 19 14.04 29.19 -7.39
C CYS A 19 12.71 28.59 -7.84
N THR A 20 12.22 28.93 -9.03
CA THR A 20 10.97 28.39 -9.59
C THR A 20 11.09 26.90 -9.88
N TYR A 21 12.20 26.46 -10.45
CA TYR A 21 12.47 25.04 -10.69
C TYR A 21 12.64 24.25 -9.37
N THR A 22 13.30 24.81 -8.37
CA THR A 22 13.51 24.15 -7.08
C THR A 22 12.21 24.00 -6.30
N CYS A 23 11.32 25.01 -6.29
CA CYS A 23 10.00 24.90 -5.66
C CYS A 23 9.07 23.92 -6.39
N ILE A 24 9.05 23.91 -7.71
CA ILE A 24 8.26 22.95 -8.50
C ILE A 24 8.78 21.53 -8.25
N ILE A 25 10.09 21.30 -8.26
CA ILE A 25 10.70 19.99 -7.97
C ILE A 25 10.38 19.57 -6.53
N TYR A 26 10.39 20.47 -5.55
CA TYR A 26 10.07 20.15 -4.15
C TYR A 26 8.59 19.77 -3.97
N ILE A 27 7.66 20.43 -4.67
CA ILE A 27 6.24 20.09 -4.67
C ILE A 27 5.99 18.73 -5.35
N TYR A 28 6.71 18.44 -6.45
CA TYR A 28 6.60 17.14 -7.15
C TYR A 28 7.32 15.98 -6.43
N MET A 29 8.26 16.26 -5.53
CA MET A 29 9.02 15.24 -4.79
C MET A 29 8.58 15.05 -3.34
N SER A 30 7.51 15.73 -2.88
CA SER A 30 7.03 15.52 -1.51
C SER A 30 6.40 14.13 -1.36
N ASN A 31 6.84 13.39 -0.34
CA ASN A 31 6.22 12.13 0.02
C ASN A 31 4.85 12.38 0.67
N ILE A 32 3.83 11.66 0.19
CA ILE A 32 2.51 11.66 0.86
C ILE A 32 2.54 10.79 2.10
N LEU A 33 3.28 9.68 2.03
CA LEU A 33 3.46 8.74 3.14
C LEU A 33 4.96 8.45 3.36
N GLU A 34 5.40 8.53 4.60
CA GLU A 34 6.73 8.10 5.02
C GLU A 34 6.63 7.19 6.24
N ILE A 35 7.15 5.99 6.13
CA ILE A 35 7.33 5.06 7.25
C ILE A 35 8.82 4.97 7.54
N LYS A 36 9.23 5.21 8.79
CA LYS A 36 10.63 5.22 9.21
C LYS A 36 10.86 4.22 10.33
N LYS A 37 11.66 3.19 10.06
CA LYS A 37 12.11 2.16 11.01
C LYS A 37 10.98 1.61 11.89
N LEU A 38 9.84 1.27 11.26
CA LEU A 38 8.68 0.76 11.97
C LEU A 38 8.97 -0.64 12.52
N ASN A 39 8.82 -0.76 13.83
CA ASN A 39 8.93 -2.01 14.57
C ASN A 39 7.58 -2.32 15.24
N LEU A 40 7.00 -3.46 14.91
CA LEU A 40 5.70 -3.89 15.39
C LEU A 40 5.72 -5.38 15.72
N GLY A 41 4.94 -5.80 16.68
CA GLY A 41 4.75 -7.21 17.00
C GLY A 41 3.48 -7.46 17.79
N PHE A 42 3.32 -8.69 18.20
CA PHE A 42 2.14 -9.16 18.91
C PHE A 42 2.49 -9.57 20.35
N ASN A 43 1.62 -9.21 21.28
CA ASN A 43 1.65 -9.73 22.63
C ASN A 43 0.94 -11.10 22.62
N THR A 44 1.72 -12.16 22.82
CA THR A 44 1.25 -13.55 22.93
C THR A 44 1.37 -14.04 24.37
N GLU A 45 0.83 -15.21 24.68
CA GLU A 45 0.98 -15.84 25.98
C GLU A 45 2.46 -16.10 26.33
N ASP A 46 3.29 -16.41 25.31
CA ASP A 46 4.73 -16.64 25.44
C ASP A 46 5.57 -15.36 25.42
N GLY A 47 4.95 -14.17 25.48
CA GLY A 47 5.60 -12.88 25.43
C GLY A 47 5.45 -12.15 24.10
N PHE A 48 6.26 -11.09 23.91
CA PHE A 48 6.19 -10.28 22.72
C PHE A 48 6.89 -10.95 21.53
N ARG A 49 6.20 -11.07 20.41
CA ARG A 49 6.71 -11.62 19.15
C ARG A 49 6.74 -10.52 18.08
N GLN A 50 7.93 -10.17 17.64
CA GLN A 50 8.11 -9.12 16.64
C GLN A 50 7.75 -9.60 15.23
N ALA A 51 6.95 -8.80 14.52
CA ALA A 51 6.47 -9.10 13.18
C ALA A 51 7.08 -8.20 12.10
N LEU A 52 7.31 -6.92 12.42
CA LEU A 52 7.95 -5.95 11.54
C LEU A 52 9.26 -5.49 12.17
N PHE A 53 10.31 -5.40 11.35
CA PHE A 53 11.68 -5.11 11.77
C PHE A 53 12.23 -3.96 10.93
N ASP A 54 12.31 -2.75 11.50
CA ASP A 54 12.85 -1.53 10.88
C ASP A 54 12.29 -1.23 9.49
N VAL A 55 10.98 -1.48 9.29
CA VAL A 55 10.34 -1.25 8.00
C VAL A 55 10.37 0.24 7.67
N SER A 56 10.98 0.58 6.54
CA SER A 56 11.03 1.93 5.99
C SER A 56 10.51 1.94 4.57
N LEU A 57 9.59 2.86 4.28
CA LEU A 57 8.85 2.94 3.01
C LEU A 57 8.43 4.38 2.77
N ASN A 58 8.59 4.87 1.55
CA ASN A 58 8.13 6.20 1.13
C ASN A 58 7.26 6.08 -0.10
N ILE A 59 6.17 6.85 -0.13
CA ILE A 59 5.27 6.97 -1.29
C ILE A 59 5.22 8.44 -1.68
N LYS A 60 5.47 8.74 -2.94
CA LYS A 60 5.38 10.11 -3.47
C LYS A 60 3.92 10.48 -3.78
N ASN A 61 3.65 11.77 -3.87
CA ASN A 61 2.34 12.23 -4.32
C ASN A 61 2.03 11.72 -5.74
N GLY A 62 0.82 11.19 -5.93
CA GLY A 62 0.37 10.65 -7.22
C GLY A 62 1.06 9.36 -7.66
N GLU A 63 1.83 8.71 -6.79
CA GLU A 63 2.53 7.46 -7.06
C GLU A 63 1.65 6.24 -6.74
N MET A 64 1.72 5.21 -7.58
CA MET A 64 1.30 3.85 -7.23
C MET A 64 2.53 3.06 -6.79
N HIS A 65 2.68 2.88 -5.50
CA HIS A 65 3.76 2.11 -4.89
C HIS A 65 3.29 0.70 -4.56
N ALA A 66 3.98 -0.31 -5.09
CA ALA A 66 3.66 -1.71 -4.80
C ALA A 66 4.47 -2.22 -3.59
N LEU A 67 3.79 -2.85 -2.64
CA LEU A 67 4.41 -3.61 -1.55
C LEU A 67 4.16 -5.09 -1.79
N VAL A 68 5.21 -5.83 -2.17
CA VAL A 68 5.10 -7.22 -2.60
C VAL A 68 5.84 -8.18 -1.67
N GLY A 69 5.46 -9.46 -1.69
CA GLY A 69 6.09 -10.52 -0.91
C GLY A 69 5.14 -11.68 -0.64
N GLU A 70 5.65 -12.78 -0.10
CA GLU A 70 4.85 -13.96 0.25
C GLU A 70 3.79 -13.65 1.30
N SER A 71 2.73 -14.48 1.37
CA SER A 71 1.69 -14.34 2.40
C SER A 71 2.31 -14.42 3.80
N GLY A 72 1.79 -13.61 4.74
CA GLY A 72 2.30 -13.56 6.11
C GLY A 72 3.60 -12.78 6.33
N CYS A 73 4.23 -12.19 5.29
CA CYS A 73 5.49 -11.45 5.46
C CYS A 73 5.35 -10.07 6.14
N GLY A 74 4.12 -9.58 6.42
CA GLY A 74 3.89 -8.33 7.16
C GLY A 74 3.27 -7.18 6.35
N LYS A 75 2.93 -7.35 5.06
CA LYS A 75 2.39 -6.30 4.18
C LYS A 75 1.14 -5.62 4.75
N SER A 76 0.09 -6.40 5.04
CA SER A 76 -1.16 -5.88 5.61
C SER A 76 -0.96 -5.24 6.98
N MET A 77 -0.03 -5.77 7.81
CA MET A 77 0.29 -5.17 9.10
C MET A 77 0.97 -3.81 8.94
N THR A 78 1.83 -3.65 7.94
CA THR A 78 2.43 -2.36 7.59
C THR A 78 1.35 -1.36 7.19
N ALA A 79 0.42 -1.75 6.31
CA ALA A 79 -0.70 -0.91 5.87
C ALA A 79 -1.65 -0.53 7.03
N MET A 80 -2.03 -1.50 7.85
CA MET A 80 -2.90 -1.28 9.02
C MET A 80 -2.26 -0.36 10.06
N SER A 81 -0.92 -0.35 10.16
CA SER A 81 -0.18 0.56 11.04
C SER A 81 -0.37 2.02 10.62
N VAL A 82 -0.40 2.31 9.30
CA VAL A 82 -0.57 3.67 8.77
C VAL A 82 -1.88 4.30 9.26
N ILE A 83 -2.94 3.52 9.25
CA ILE A 83 -4.27 3.99 9.66
C ILE A 83 -4.63 3.61 11.11
N LYS A 84 -3.67 3.08 11.88
CA LYS A 84 -3.87 2.64 13.28
C LYS A 84 -5.04 1.65 13.48
N LEU A 85 -5.28 0.75 12.51
CA LEU A 85 -6.29 -0.32 12.57
C LEU A 85 -5.67 -1.67 12.94
N LEU A 86 -4.73 -1.65 13.88
CA LEU A 86 -4.07 -2.85 14.36
C LEU A 86 -4.98 -3.68 15.27
N PRO A 87 -4.86 -5.02 15.25
CA PRO A 87 -5.50 -5.88 16.24
C PRO A 87 -5.09 -5.50 17.66
N LYS A 88 -5.95 -5.76 18.64
CA LYS A 88 -5.67 -5.41 20.06
C LYS A 88 -4.41 -6.08 20.63
N THR A 89 -4.04 -7.24 20.09
CA THR A 89 -2.82 -7.97 20.46
C THR A 89 -1.55 -7.35 19.84
N ALA A 90 -1.68 -6.54 18.78
CA ALA A 90 -0.54 -5.92 18.12
C ALA A 90 -0.17 -4.59 18.77
N SER A 91 1.13 -4.31 18.83
CA SER A 91 1.67 -3.04 19.34
C SER A 91 2.88 -2.59 18.53
N ILE A 92 2.94 -1.28 18.25
CA ILE A 92 4.11 -0.62 17.67
C ILE A 92 5.09 -0.35 18.81
N LYS A 93 6.33 -0.82 18.67
CA LYS A 93 7.39 -0.64 19.65
C LYS A 93 8.24 0.59 19.40
N SER A 94 8.50 0.89 18.13
CA SER A 94 9.27 2.07 17.71
C SER A 94 9.01 2.37 16.24
N GLY A 95 9.51 3.50 15.77
CA GLY A 95 9.37 3.99 14.40
C GLY A 95 8.42 5.17 14.33
N GLU A 96 8.31 5.72 13.14
CA GLU A 96 7.49 6.89 12.84
C GLU A 96 6.69 6.65 11.56
N ILE A 97 5.50 7.22 11.48
CA ILE A 97 4.64 7.19 10.29
C ILE A 97 4.15 8.61 10.04
N PHE A 98 4.60 9.21 8.94
CA PHE A 98 4.16 10.55 8.54
C PHE A 98 3.23 10.46 7.33
N PHE A 99 2.07 11.09 7.45
CA PHE A 99 1.18 11.35 6.33
C PHE A 99 1.14 12.86 6.09
N LYS A 100 1.59 13.31 4.92
CA LYS A 100 1.72 14.74 4.59
C LYS A 100 2.48 15.52 5.67
N GLY A 101 3.56 14.94 6.20
CA GLY A 101 4.39 15.53 7.26
C GLY A 101 3.79 15.47 8.67
N LYS A 102 2.55 14.97 8.85
CA LYS A 102 1.92 14.79 10.18
C LYS A 102 2.21 13.41 10.73
N ASP A 103 2.73 13.33 11.95
CA ASP A 103 3.00 12.04 12.62
C ASP A 103 1.69 11.35 13.01
N MET A 104 1.36 10.28 12.29
CA MET A 104 0.14 9.51 12.49
C MET A 104 0.10 8.80 13.86
N LEU A 105 1.26 8.41 14.39
CA LEU A 105 1.32 7.67 15.66
C LEU A 105 0.98 8.59 16.85
N LYS A 106 1.27 9.89 16.76
CA LYS A 106 0.97 10.90 17.79
C LYS A 106 -0.46 11.43 17.75
N LEU A 107 -1.22 11.15 16.67
CA LEU A 107 -2.62 11.58 16.61
C LEU A 107 -3.47 10.87 17.67
N ASP A 108 -4.37 11.61 18.30
CA ASP A 108 -5.40 11.06 19.16
C ASP A 108 -6.49 10.31 18.36
N SER A 109 -7.43 9.69 19.05
CA SER A 109 -8.49 8.90 18.43
C SER A 109 -9.45 9.73 17.58
N LYS A 110 -9.63 11.02 17.87
CA LYS A 110 -10.51 11.92 17.12
C LYS A 110 -9.87 12.28 15.79
N HIS A 111 -8.65 12.80 15.81
CA HIS A 111 -7.91 13.18 14.59
C HIS A 111 -7.58 11.97 13.72
N THR A 112 -7.31 10.80 14.34
CA THR A 112 -7.13 9.55 13.58
C THR A 112 -8.39 9.19 12.80
N ARG A 113 -9.60 9.36 13.38
CA ARG A 113 -10.88 9.11 12.69
C ARG A 113 -11.14 10.11 11.57
N GLU A 114 -10.72 11.36 11.75
CA GLU A 114 -10.84 12.40 10.70
C GLU A 114 -9.95 12.06 9.49
N VAL A 115 -8.76 11.51 9.69
CA VAL A 115 -7.87 11.11 8.60
C VAL A 115 -8.40 9.86 7.88
N ARG A 116 -8.95 8.88 8.62
CA ARG A 116 -9.53 7.67 8.05
C ARG A 116 -10.78 8.01 7.24
N GLY A 117 -10.81 7.62 6.00
CA GLY A 117 -11.92 7.83 5.09
C GLY A 117 -11.89 9.18 4.37
N SER A 118 -11.47 10.29 5.02
CA SER A 118 -11.40 11.60 4.35
C SER A 118 -10.09 11.86 3.63
N HIS A 119 -8.97 11.30 4.12
CA HIS A 119 -7.65 11.49 3.53
C HIS A 119 -6.99 10.17 3.14
N ILE A 120 -7.20 9.12 3.93
CA ILE A 120 -6.68 7.77 3.66
C ILE A 120 -7.85 6.80 3.61
N ALA A 121 -8.07 6.17 2.47
CA ALA A 121 -9.06 5.11 2.29
C ALA A 121 -8.38 3.73 2.24
N LEU A 122 -9.07 2.72 2.76
CA LEU A 122 -8.65 1.32 2.71
C LEU A 122 -9.59 0.53 1.81
N ILE A 123 -9.03 -0.17 0.83
CA ILE A 123 -9.69 -1.24 0.08
C ILE A 123 -9.18 -2.55 0.69
N PRO A 124 -10.01 -3.28 1.45
CA PRO A 124 -9.59 -4.50 2.14
C PRO A 124 -9.48 -5.70 1.19
N GLN A 125 -8.78 -6.74 1.66
CA GLN A 125 -8.48 -7.95 0.90
C GLN A 125 -9.74 -8.76 0.51
N ASP A 126 -10.75 -8.81 1.40
CA ASP A 126 -11.96 -9.61 1.17
C ASP A 126 -13.19 -8.71 0.92
N PRO A 127 -13.63 -8.59 -0.34
CA PRO A 127 -14.84 -7.82 -0.66
C PRO A 127 -16.12 -8.49 -0.18
N MET A 128 -16.09 -9.80 0.11
CA MET A 128 -17.29 -10.55 0.47
C MET A 128 -17.77 -10.21 1.88
N THR A 129 -16.84 -9.94 2.79
CA THR A 129 -17.12 -9.61 4.20
C THR A 129 -17.07 -8.12 4.51
N SER A 130 -16.60 -7.29 3.57
CA SER A 130 -16.39 -5.84 3.79
C SER A 130 -17.68 -5.02 3.74
N LEU A 131 -18.67 -5.47 2.97
CA LEU A 131 -19.98 -4.82 2.90
C LEU A 131 -20.93 -5.40 3.94
N ASN A 132 -21.64 -4.54 4.68
CA ASN A 132 -22.65 -4.99 5.63
C ASN A 132 -23.88 -5.56 4.87
N PRO A 133 -24.23 -6.86 5.05
CA PRO A 133 -25.29 -7.50 4.30
C PRO A 133 -26.70 -6.99 4.64
N LEU A 134 -26.86 -6.28 5.76
CA LEU A 134 -28.16 -5.77 6.25
C LEU A 134 -28.56 -4.43 5.62
N TYR A 135 -27.64 -3.74 4.94
CA TYR A 135 -27.88 -2.45 4.32
C TYR A 135 -27.65 -2.51 2.82
N THR A 136 -28.42 -1.74 2.06
CA THR A 136 -28.18 -1.59 0.63
C THR A 136 -26.84 -0.92 0.36
N VAL A 137 -26.26 -1.18 -0.81
CA VAL A 137 -24.99 -0.57 -1.22
C VAL A 137 -25.08 0.95 -1.23
N GLY A 138 -26.20 1.49 -1.72
CA GLY A 138 -26.45 2.93 -1.70
C GLY A 138 -26.53 3.53 -0.30
N ASN A 139 -27.12 2.83 0.67
CA ASN A 139 -27.16 3.32 2.06
C ASN A 139 -25.77 3.39 2.68
N GLN A 140 -24.90 2.41 2.41
CA GLN A 140 -23.53 2.38 2.90
C GLN A 140 -22.69 3.51 2.26
N LEU A 141 -22.88 3.78 0.97
CA LEU A 141 -22.27 4.95 0.30
C LEU A 141 -22.77 6.28 0.89
N LEU A 142 -24.07 6.41 1.11
CA LEU A 142 -24.66 7.62 1.72
C LEU A 142 -24.11 7.89 3.12
N GLU A 143 -23.89 6.85 3.92
CA GLU A 143 -23.31 6.98 5.26
C GLU A 143 -21.91 7.61 5.20
N ILE A 144 -21.05 7.08 4.32
CA ILE A 144 -19.69 7.57 4.11
C ILE A 144 -19.70 9.02 3.61
N ILE A 145 -20.51 9.34 2.61
CA ILE A 145 -20.61 10.69 2.04
C ILE A 145 -21.11 11.70 3.08
N LYS A 146 -22.12 11.34 3.87
CA LYS A 146 -22.62 12.18 4.97
C LYS A 146 -21.57 12.43 6.04
N LEU A 147 -20.79 11.39 6.37
CA LEU A 147 -19.77 11.45 7.41
C LEU A 147 -18.57 12.31 7.00
N HIS A 148 -18.09 12.15 5.77
CA HIS A 148 -16.81 12.73 5.32
C HIS A 148 -16.95 13.97 4.43
N GLN A 149 -18.07 14.13 3.71
CA GLN A 149 -18.31 15.28 2.83
C GLN A 149 -19.36 16.25 3.35
N ASN A 150 -20.02 15.96 4.47
CA ASN A 150 -21.13 16.75 5.02
C ASN A 150 -22.30 16.99 4.05
N LEU A 151 -22.40 16.20 2.97
CA LEU A 151 -23.52 16.25 2.03
C LEU A 151 -24.72 15.50 2.58
N ARG A 152 -25.95 15.98 2.27
CA ARG A 152 -27.20 15.37 2.73
C ARG A 152 -28.26 15.34 1.62
N GLY A 153 -29.29 14.52 1.82
CA GLY A 153 -30.49 14.49 0.96
C GLY A 153 -30.14 14.16 -0.51
N LYS A 154 -30.59 15.00 -1.42
CA LYS A 154 -30.43 14.80 -2.87
C LYS A 154 -28.99 14.86 -3.32
N ASP A 155 -28.19 15.77 -2.76
CA ASP A 155 -26.79 15.97 -3.14
C ASP A 155 -25.94 14.76 -2.75
N ALA A 156 -26.13 14.21 -1.54
CA ALA A 156 -25.47 12.98 -1.12
C ALA A 156 -25.85 11.79 -2.02
N LYS A 157 -27.13 11.68 -2.41
CA LYS A 157 -27.58 10.61 -3.31
C LYS A 157 -26.99 10.75 -4.70
N GLN A 158 -26.94 11.97 -5.23
CA GLN A 158 -26.34 12.25 -6.53
C GLN A 158 -24.85 11.86 -6.53
N LYS A 159 -24.11 12.28 -5.48
CA LYS A 159 -22.68 11.93 -5.33
C LYS A 159 -22.45 10.42 -5.21
N ALA A 160 -23.35 9.71 -4.50
CA ALA A 160 -23.28 8.24 -4.40
C ALA A 160 -23.50 7.55 -5.76
N LEU A 161 -24.44 8.04 -6.56
CA LEU A 161 -24.69 7.52 -7.91
C LEU A 161 -23.50 7.78 -8.83
N GLU A 162 -22.93 8.99 -8.79
CA GLU A 162 -21.71 9.34 -9.53
C GLU A 162 -20.55 8.41 -9.17
N ALA A 163 -20.36 8.11 -7.87
CA ALA A 163 -19.32 7.17 -7.44
C ALA A 163 -19.53 5.76 -7.98
N LEU A 164 -20.78 5.27 -8.06
CA LEU A 164 -21.11 3.97 -8.66
C LEU A 164 -20.90 3.96 -10.18
N ASP A 165 -21.24 5.05 -10.86
CA ASP A 165 -21.03 5.19 -12.29
C ASP A 165 -19.52 5.26 -12.64
N MET A 166 -18.72 5.99 -11.84
CA MET A 166 -17.26 6.08 -12.00
C MET A 166 -16.56 4.71 -11.95
N VAL A 167 -17.04 3.83 -11.06
CA VAL A 167 -16.52 2.45 -11.00
C VAL A 167 -17.20 1.50 -11.99
N GLN A 168 -17.99 2.03 -12.91
CA GLN A 168 -18.65 1.29 -13.98
C GLN A 168 -19.58 0.18 -13.46
N ILE A 169 -20.34 0.44 -12.40
CA ILE A 169 -21.42 -0.45 -11.97
C ILE A 169 -22.60 -0.24 -12.94
N PRO A 170 -23.05 -1.29 -13.66
CA PRO A 170 -24.14 -1.15 -14.61
C PRO A 170 -25.45 -0.80 -13.91
N SER A 171 -26.28 0.07 -14.51
CA SER A 171 -27.57 0.50 -13.94
C SER A 171 -27.45 1.00 -12.49
N ALA A 172 -26.52 1.93 -12.21
CA ALA A 172 -26.20 2.41 -10.86
C ALA A 172 -27.44 2.82 -10.05
N LYS A 173 -28.47 3.44 -10.68
CA LYS A 173 -29.71 3.83 -10.02
C LYS A 173 -30.51 2.65 -9.45
N GLU A 174 -30.55 1.53 -10.15
CA GLU A 174 -31.23 0.30 -9.72
C GLU A 174 -30.40 -0.39 -8.65
N ARG A 175 -29.10 -0.57 -8.91
CA ARG A 175 -28.14 -1.21 -8.02
C ARG A 175 -27.96 -0.48 -6.69
N PHE A 176 -28.19 0.83 -6.67
CA PHE A 176 -28.15 1.64 -5.45
C PHE A 176 -29.05 1.08 -4.34
N ASN A 177 -30.21 0.53 -4.69
CA ASN A 177 -31.19 0.01 -3.73
C ASN A 177 -30.99 -1.50 -3.46
N GLN A 178 -30.01 -2.13 -4.08
CA GLN A 178 -29.75 -3.56 -3.89
C GLN A 178 -28.82 -3.81 -2.71
N TYR A 179 -28.94 -5.02 -2.18
CA TYR A 179 -28.10 -5.53 -1.09
C TYR A 179 -26.82 -6.17 -1.62
N PRO A 180 -25.77 -6.28 -0.79
CA PRO A 180 -24.50 -6.89 -1.21
C PRO A 180 -24.63 -8.32 -1.75
N HIS A 181 -25.56 -9.13 -1.29
CA HIS A 181 -25.76 -10.49 -1.78
C HIS A 181 -26.31 -10.57 -3.22
N GLU A 182 -26.86 -9.46 -3.73
CA GLU A 182 -27.33 -9.35 -5.13
C GLU A 182 -26.22 -8.92 -6.09
N PHE A 183 -24.99 -8.62 -5.56
CA PHE A 183 -23.83 -8.20 -6.33
C PHE A 183 -22.89 -9.39 -6.58
N SER A 184 -22.31 -9.47 -7.79
CA SER A 184 -21.17 -10.37 -8.05
C SER A 184 -19.94 -9.94 -7.26
N GLY A 185 -18.94 -10.81 -7.12
CA GLY A 185 -17.68 -10.48 -6.44
C GLY A 185 -17.00 -9.23 -7.02
N GLY A 186 -16.91 -9.13 -8.34
CA GLY A 186 -16.37 -7.95 -9.01
C GLY A 186 -17.20 -6.68 -8.79
N MET A 187 -18.53 -6.78 -8.71
CA MET A 187 -19.38 -5.64 -8.38
C MET A 187 -19.21 -5.20 -6.92
N LYS A 188 -19.06 -6.13 -5.99
CA LYS A 188 -18.76 -5.80 -4.58
C LYS A 188 -17.42 -5.04 -4.47
N GLN A 189 -16.41 -5.52 -5.17
CA GLN A 189 -15.09 -4.87 -5.19
C GLN A 189 -15.19 -3.45 -5.76
N ARG A 190 -15.90 -3.28 -6.89
CA ARG A 190 -16.17 -1.95 -7.46
C ARG A 190 -16.94 -1.04 -6.50
N ALA A 191 -17.92 -1.56 -5.77
CA ALA A 191 -18.65 -0.79 -4.77
C ALA A 191 -17.75 -0.32 -3.61
N ILE A 192 -16.81 -1.16 -3.14
CA ILE A 192 -15.82 -0.78 -2.12
C ILE A 192 -14.87 0.31 -2.66
N ILE A 193 -14.43 0.19 -3.92
CA ILE A 193 -13.64 1.24 -4.57
C ILE A 193 -14.45 2.53 -4.70
N ALA A 194 -15.74 2.46 -5.06
CA ALA A 194 -16.64 3.62 -5.08
C ALA A 194 -16.72 4.31 -3.70
N MET A 195 -16.75 3.53 -2.61
CA MET A 195 -16.73 4.06 -1.25
C MET A 195 -15.43 4.79 -0.94
N ALA A 196 -14.28 4.25 -1.36
CA ALA A 196 -12.99 4.92 -1.21
C ALA A 196 -12.92 6.23 -2.01
N LEU A 197 -13.44 6.24 -3.23
CA LEU A 197 -13.52 7.44 -4.08
C LEU A 197 -14.48 8.50 -3.52
N ALA A 198 -15.63 8.06 -3.00
CA ALA A 198 -16.61 8.95 -2.40
C ALA A 198 -16.06 9.74 -1.21
N CYS A 199 -14.92 9.36 -0.66
CA CYS A 199 -14.23 10.08 0.41
C CYS A 199 -13.27 11.17 -0.10
N ASN A 200 -12.98 11.25 -1.41
CA ASN A 200 -11.92 12.09 -1.98
C ASN A 200 -10.55 11.84 -1.33
N ALA A 201 -10.24 10.57 -1.03
CA ALA A 201 -9.01 10.18 -0.37
C ALA A 201 -7.78 10.52 -1.22
N GLU A 202 -6.75 11.08 -0.58
CA GLU A 202 -5.48 11.43 -1.21
C GLU A 202 -4.53 10.23 -1.29
N LEU A 203 -4.71 9.26 -0.37
CA LEU A 203 -4.01 7.97 -0.36
C LEU A 203 -5.02 6.83 -0.29
N ILE A 204 -4.95 5.91 -1.23
CA ILE A 204 -5.69 4.65 -1.19
C ILE A 204 -4.72 3.53 -0.82
N ILE A 205 -5.01 2.80 0.24
CA ILE A 205 -4.34 1.55 0.59
C ILE A 205 -5.18 0.42 0.01
N ALA A 206 -4.67 -0.27 -1.00
CA ALA A 206 -5.34 -1.38 -1.65
C ALA A 206 -4.65 -2.70 -1.23
N ASP A 207 -5.26 -3.39 -0.25
CA ASP A 207 -4.72 -4.63 0.29
C ASP A 207 -5.27 -5.82 -0.51
N GLU A 208 -4.46 -6.35 -1.42
CA GLU A 208 -4.79 -7.44 -2.34
C GLU A 208 -6.14 -7.24 -3.06
N PRO A 209 -6.35 -6.11 -3.74
CA PRO A 209 -7.67 -5.68 -4.23
C PRO A 209 -8.27 -6.58 -5.32
N THR A 210 -7.50 -7.53 -5.83
CA THR A 210 -7.88 -8.44 -6.91
C THR A 210 -7.96 -9.91 -6.48
N THR A 211 -7.66 -10.22 -5.21
CA THR A 211 -7.73 -11.58 -4.68
C THR A 211 -9.16 -12.12 -4.78
N ALA A 212 -9.30 -13.39 -5.15
CA ALA A 212 -10.57 -14.09 -5.37
C ALA A 212 -11.43 -13.58 -6.56
N LEU A 213 -10.83 -12.81 -7.49
CA LEU A 213 -11.48 -12.40 -8.73
C LEU A 213 -10.86 -13.14 -9.93
N ASP A 214 -11.64 -13.31 -11.00
CA ASP A 214 -11.11 -13.84 -12.25
C ASP A 214 -10.16 -12.84 -12.94
N VAL A 215 -9.27 -13.35 -13.80
CA VAL A 215 -8.21 -12.56 -14.46
C VAL A 215 -8.75 -11.36 -15.23
N THR A 216 -9.93 -11.49 -15.84
CA THR A 216 -10.54 -10.40 -16.60
C THR A 216 -10.98 -9.27 -15.69
N ILE A 217 -11.62 -9.61 -14.57
CA ILE A 217 -12.06 -8.64 -13.56
C ILE A 217 -10.85 -8.03 -12.85
N GLN A 218 -9.79 -8.80 -12.56
CA GLN A 218 -8.54 -8.27 -12.01
C GLN A 218 -7.97 -7.16 -12.88
N ALA A 219 -7.83 -7.40 -14.20
CA ALA A 219 -7.34 -6.39 -15.13
C ALA A 219 -8.23 -5.13 -15.17
N GLN A 220 -9.55 -5.30 -15.09
CA GLN A 220 -10.49 -4.16 -15.04
C GLN A 220 -10.35 -3.35 -13.75
N ILE A 221 -10.19 -4.00 -12.59
CA ILE A 221 -9.98 -3.32 -11.30
C ILE A 221 -8.64 -2.55 -11.30
N MET A 222 -7.57 -3.14 -11.84
CA MET A 222 -6.28 -2.46 -11.91
C MET A 222 -6.31 -1.24 -12.84
N ARG A 223 -6.97 -1.34 -13.98
CA ARG A 223 -7.20 -0.19 -14.87
C ARG A 223 -7.99 0.90 -14.17
N LEU A 224 -9.06 0.56 -13.47
CA LEU A 224 -9.85 1.50 -12.69
C LEU A 224 -8.99 2.24 -11.65
N LEU A 225 -8.14 1.53 -10.90
CA LEU A 225 -7.22 2.16 -9.93
C LEU A 225 -6.19 3.07 -10.63
N ALA A 226 -5.67 2.68 -11.79
CA ALA A 226 -4.77 3.51 -12.59
C ALA A 226 -5.45 4.78 -13.12
N ASP A 227 -6.70 4.69 -13.58
CA ASP A 227 -7.49 5.83 -14.03
C ASP A 227 -7.77 6.80 -12.87
N ILE A 228 -8.15 6.29 -11.70
CA ILE A 228 -8.34 7.07 -10.47
C ILE A 228 -7.06 7.81 -10.08
N LYS A 229 -5.92 7.11 -10.06
CA LYS A 229 -4.62 7.72 -9.78
C LYS A 229 -4.37 8.91 -10.71
N LYS A 230 -4.60 8.73 -12.00
CA LYS A 230 -4.33 9.74 -13.03
C LYS A 230 -5.31 10.93 -12.97
N GLU A 231 -6.60 10.65 -12.80
CA GLU A 231 -7.67 11.67 -12.86
C GLU A 231 -7.70 12.53 -11.59
N TYR A 232 -7.52 11.91 -10.42
CA TYR A 232 -7.62 12.59 -9.13
C TYR A 232 -6.27 12.87 -8.47
N ASN A 233 -5.16 12.53 -9.12
CA ASN A 233 -3.81 12.60 -8.55
C ASN A 233 -3.70 11.89 -7.19
N THR A 234 -4.46 10.80 -7.03
CA THR A 234 -4.50 9.98 -5.82
C THR A 234 -3.27 9.08 -5.76
N SER A 235 -2.62 9.01 -4.62
CA SER A 235 -1.53 8.05 -4.39
C SER A 235 -2.10 6.69 -3.99
N ILE A 236 -1.42 5.61 -4.37
CA ILE A 236 -1.90 4.25 -4.09
C ILE A 236 -0.77 3.42 -3.48
N LEU A 237 -1.02 2.85 -2.30
CA LEU A 237 -0.23 1.74 -1.77
C LEU A 237 -0.90 0.43 -2.19
N LEU A 238 -0.35 -0.21 -3.21
CA LEU A 238 -0.84 -1.49 -3.72
C LEU A 238 -0.12 -2.64 -3.01
N ILE A 239 -0.84 -3.41 -2.22
CA ILE A 239 -0.33 -4.64 -1.64
C ILE A 239 -0.77 -5.80 -2.52
N THR A 240 0.18 -6.59 -2.98
CA THR A 240 -0.10 -7.76 -3.83
C THR A 240 1.03 -8.78 -3.77
N HIS A 241 0.75 -10.00 -4.15
CA HIS A 241 1.74 -11.03 -4.42
C HIS A 241 1.92 -11.28 -5.93
N ASP A 242 1.15 -10.59 -6.78
CA ASP A 242 1.19 -10.74 -8.24
C ASP A 242 2.12 -9.69 -8.86
N LEU A 243 3.33 -10.12 -9.22
CA LEU A 243 4.32 -9.26 -9.85
C LEU A 243 3.98 -8.87 -11.30
N ALA A 244 3.13 -9.63 -11.99
CA ALA A 244 2.68 -9.24 -13.33
C ALA A 244 1.81 -7.98 -13.25
N LEU A 245 0.87 -7.93 -12.30
CA LEU A 245 0.08 -6.72 -12.05
C LEU A 245 0.96 -5.52 -11.65
N VAL A 246 2.03 -5.79 -10.89
CA VAL A 246 2.98 -4.73 -10.48
C VAL A 246 3.72 -4.16 -11.68
N SER A 247 4.24 -5.03 -12.57
CA SER A 247 5.00 -4.60 -13.75
C SER A 247 4.22 -3.70 -14.70
N GLU A 248 2.89 -3.90 -14.76
CA GLU A 248 2.01 -3.14 -15.66
C GLU A 248 1.47 -1.83 -15.05
N ASN A 249 1.40 -1.73 -13.71
CA ASN A 249 0.60 -0.68 -13.08
C ASN A 249 1.37 0.18 -12.06
N ALA A 250 2.40 -0.36 -11.39
CA ALA A 250 3.09 0.35 -10.33
C ALA A 250 4.25 1.22 -10.85
N ASP A 251 4.49 2.34 -10.20
CA ASP A 251 5.64 3.23 -10.50
C ASP A 251 6.90 2.77 -9.76
N SER A 252 6.74 2.20 -8.57
CA SER A 252 7.83 1.70 -7.74
C SER A 252 7.40 0.47 -6.92
N VAL A 253 8.39 -0.27 -6.44
CA VAL A 253 8.20 -1.57 -5.76
C VAL A 253 9.05 -1.62 -4.51
N SER A 254 8.45 -2.05 -3.41
CA SER A 254 9.15 -2.53 -2.21
C SER A 254 8.89 -4.02 -2.04
N VAL A 255 9.94 -4.80 -1.92
CA VAL A 255 9.85 -6.25 -1.65
C VAL A 255 10.00 -6.48 -0.16
N MET A 256 9.01 -7.13 0.45
CA MET A 256 9.02 -7.48 1.86
C MET A 256 9.22 -8.99 2.06
N TYR A 257 10.14 -9.35 2.93
CA TYR A 257 10.36 -10.72 3.35
C TYR A 257 10.45 -10.81 4.87
N ALA A 258 9.63 -11.66 5.49
CA ALA A 258 9.65 -11.94 6.93
C ALA A 258 9.75 -10.67 7.80
N GLY A 259 8.94 -9.66 7.52
CA GLY A 259 8.85 -8.42 8.28
C GLY A 259 9.90 -7.36 7.97
N ARG A 260 10.73 -7.52 6.93
CA ARG A 260 11.72 -6.54 6.49
C ARG A 260 11.55 -6.16 5.03
N ILE A 261 11.83 -4.91 4.68
CA ILE A 261 12.04 -4.53 3.29
C ILE A 261 13.43 -5.03 2.89
N VAL A 262 13.48 -5.85 1.86
CA VAL A 262 14.73 -6.45 1.35
C VAL A 262 15.22 -5.78 0.07
N GLU A 263 14.31 -5.18 -0.70
CA GLU A 263 14.62 -4.45 -1.91
C GLU A 263 13.59 -3.36 -2.16
N ASN A 264 14.02 -2.20 -2.69
CA ASN A 264 13.15 -1.10 -3.11
C ASN A 264 13.73 -0.46 -4.35
N ALA A 265 12.92 -0.28 -5.39
CA ALA A 265 13.35 0.33 -6.64
C ALA A 265 12.17 0.93 -7.41
N SER A 266 12.43 1.72 -8.46
CA SER A 266 11.43 1.97 -9.49
C SER A 266 11.04 0.66 -10.17
N THR A 267 9.82 0.56 -10.68
CA THR A 267 9.36 -0.69 -11.34
C THR A 267 10.28 -1.10 -12.49
N GLU A 268 10.68 -0.16 -13.33
CA GLU A 268 11.59 -0.41 -14.44
C GLU A 268 12.94 -0.99 -13.96
N GLU A 269 13.54 -0.35 -12.95
CA GLU A 269 14.82 -0.80 -12.38
C GLU A 269 14.67 -2.16 -11.68
N PHE A 270 13.57 -2.38 -10.96
CA PHE A 270 13.31 -3.65 -10.28
C PHE A 270 13.26 -4.82 -11.26
N PHE A 271 12.53 -4.72 -12.36
CA PHE A 271 12.40 -5.82 -13.33
C PHE A 271 13.65 -5.98 -14.22
N SER A 272 14.42 -4.91 -14.46
CA SER A 272 15.62 -4.95 -15.28
C SER A 272 16.88 -5.38 -14.51
N ASN A 273 17.04 -4.93 -13.27
CA ASN A 273 18.26 -5.04 -12.48
C ASN A 273 18.00 -5.57 -11.05
N THR A 274 17.03 -6.51 -10.90
CA THR A 274 16.74 -7.14 -9.60
C THR A 274 18.00 -7.67 -8.93
N ASN A 275 18.17 -7.34 -7.66
CA ASN A 275 19.41 -7.59 -6.97
C ASN A 275 19.32 -8.59 -5.82
N HIS A 276 18.31 -8.47 -4.94
CA HIS A 276 18.19 -9.37 -3.79
C HIS A 276 17.82 -10.79 -4.23
N PRO A 277 18.49 -11.86 -3.73
CA PRO A 277 18.23 -13.24 -4.13
C PRO A 277 16.77 -13.70 -3.98
N TYR A 278 16.06 -13.19 -2.99
CA TYR A 278 14.61 -13.44 -2.84
C TYR A 278 13.80 -12.83 -3.99
N SER A 279 14.07 -11.57 -4.32
CA SER A 279 13.37 -10.86 -5.41
C SER A 279 13.66 -11.51 -6.77
N ILE A 280 14.91 -11.93 -7.01
CA ILE A 280 15.28 -12.72 -8.20
C ILE A 280 14.48 -14.02 -8.27
N GLY A 281 14.29 -14.68 -7.12
CA GLY A 281 13.45 -15.88 -7.02
C GLY A 281 12.00 -15.61 -7.35
N LEU A 282 11.43 -14.50 -6.85
CA LEU A 282 10.05 -14.08 -7.14
C LEU A 282 9.85 -13.81 -8.64
N ILE A 283 10.73 -13.05 -9.27
CA ILE A 283 10.65 -12.76 -10.72
C ILE A 283 10.75 -14.04 -11.55
N LYS A 284 11.67 -14.95 -11.20
CA LYS A 284 11.84 -16.23 -11.89
C LYS A 284 10.65 -17.19 -11.69
N SER A 285 9.79 -16.95 -10.73
CA SER A 285 8.56 -17.72 -10.53
C SER A 285 7.38 -17.22 -11.39
N ILE A 286 7.52 -16.08 -12.08
CA ILE A 286 6.52 -15.59 -13.04
C ILE A 286 6.60 -16.45 -14.31
N PRO A 287 5.47 -17.03 -14.79
CA PRO A 287 5.47 -17.78 -16.01
C PRO A 287 5.74 -16.87 -17.23
N SER A 288 6.90 -16.99 -17.86
CA SER A 288 7.24 -16.21 -19.07
C SER A 288 6.92 -16.95 -20.38
N SER A 289 6.81 -18.29 -20.34
CA SER A 289 6.32 -19.11 -21.46
C SER A 289 5.77 -20.45 -20.95
N ARG A 290 4.93 -21.12 -21.76
CA ARG A 290 4.38 -22.45 -21.42
C ARG A 290 5.44 -23.55 -21.27
N GLU A 291 6.65 -23.34 -21.79
CA GLU A 291 7.73 -24.35 -21.84
C GLU A 291 8.79 -24.18 -20.75
N GLN A 292 8.81 -23.04 -20.04
CA GLN A 292 9.79 -22.80 -18.99
C GLN A 292 9.43 -23.51 -17.68
N LYS A 293 10.37 -24.31 -17.15
CA LYS A 293 10.24 -24.84 -15.79
C LYS A 293 10.27 -23.68 -14.80
N LEU A 294 9.18 -23.51 -14.05
CA LEU A 294 9.08 -22.53 -12.99
C LEU A 294 10.21 -22.74 -11.95
N THR A 295 10.92 -21.70 -11.64
CA THR A 295 11.91 -21.74 -10.55
C THR A 295 11.20 -21.45 -9.25
N ILE A 296 11.05 -22.46 -8.40
CA ILE A 296 10.42 -22.33 -7.10
C ILE A 296 11.47 -21.92 -6.06
N ILE A 297 11.14 -20.96 -5.21
CA ILE A 297 11.92 -20.64 -4.03
C ILE A 297 11.76 -21.80 -3.03
N SER A 298 12.84 -22.53 -2.77
CA SER A 298 12.79 -23.72 -1.91
C SER A 298 12.50 -23.36 -0.45
N GLY A 299 11.86 -24.29 0.28
CA GLY A 299 11.51 -24.14 1.68
C GLY A 299 10.25 -23.28 1.91
N HIS A 300 9.84 -23.18 3.18
CA HIS A 300 8.69 -22.37 3.59
C HIS A 300 9.12 -21.02 4.14
N PRO A 301 8.31 -19.96 3.95
CA PRO A 301 8.52 -18.69 4.62
C PRO A 301 8.50 -18.91 6.15
N PRO A 302 9.36 -18.19 6.89
CA PRO A 302 9.42 -18.35 8.33
C PRO A 302 8.14 -17.84 9.00
N SER A 303 7.78 -18.50 10.08
CA SER A 303 6.72 -18.08 10.99
C SER A 303 7.18 -16.88 11.83
N ILE A 304 6.23 -16.13 12.39
CA ILE A 304 6.49 -15.10 13.40
C ILE A 304 7.09 -15.70 14.69
N MET A 305 6.89 -17.00 14.91
CA MET A 305 7.43 -17.73 16.06
C MET A 305 8.91 -18.10 15.87
N ASP A 306 9.41 -18.07 14.63
CA ASP A 306 10.78 -18.45 14.35
C ASP A 306 11.74 -17.32 14.73
N ASN A 307 12.68 -17.64 15.62
CA ASN A 307 13.77 -16.72 15.97
C ASN A 307 14.89 -16.83 14.93
N ILE A 308 14.87 -15.98 13.92
CA ILE A 308 15.87 -15.97 12.86
C ILE A 308 16.89 -14.89 13.16
N GLU A 309 18.11 -15.30 13.42
CA GLU A 309 19.29 -14.42 13.50
C GLU A 309 19.78 -14.04 12.08
N GLY A 310 20.45 -12.92 11.96
CA GLY A 310 21.04 -12.47 10.71
C GLY A 310 20.04 -12.12 9.60
N CYS A 311 20.41 -12.38 8.35
CA CYS A 311 19.58 -12.18 7.19
C CYS A 311 18.38 -13.14 7.24
N ARG A 312 17.17 -12.63 7.30
CA ARG A 312 15.96 -13.47 7.46
C ARG A 312 15.71 -14.44 6.31
N PHE A 313 16.32 -14.20 5.15
CA PHE A 313 16.25 -15.09 3.98
C PHE A 313 17.37 -16.16 3.93
N HIS A 314 18.35 -16.13 4.85
CA HIS A 314 19.57 -16.97 4.75
C HIS A 314 19.28 -18.47 4.61
N ASN A 315 18.27 -19.00 5.31
CA ASN A 315 17.90 -20.42 5.27
C ASN A 315 17.36 -20.91 3.91
N ARG A 316 16.88 -19.97 3.07
CA ARG A 316 16.34 -20.26 1.72
C ARG A 316 17.23 -19.70 0.61
N CYS A 317 18.30 -18.99 0.99
CA CYS A 317 19.20 -18.32 0.04
C CYS A 317 20.23 -19.29 -0.53
N LYS A 318 20.22 -19.47 -1.85
CA LYS A 318 21.23 -20.28 -2.56
C LYS A 318 22.64 -19.65 -2.54
N PHE A 319 22.73 -18.36 -2.23
CA PHE A 319 23.95 -17.57 -2.19
C PHE A 319 24.32 -17.16 -0.75
N CYS A 320 23.84 -17.92 0.24
CA CYS A 320 24.13 -17.64 1.64
C CYS A 320 25.64 -17.71 1.90
N ILE A 321 26.21 -16.65 2.51
CA ILE A 321 27.60 -16.61 2.95
C ILE A 321 27.63 -17.10 4.41
N PRO A 322 28.20 -18.31 4.70
CA PRO A 322 28.28 -18.85 6.04
C PRO A 322 29.02 -17.92 7.01
N ASN A 323 28.60 -17.88 8.27
CA ASN A 323 29.12 -17.00 9.32
C ASN A 323 28.94 -15.50 9.09
N LEU A 324 28.29 -15.09 8.01
CA LEU A 324 27.90 -13.70 7.74
C LEU A 324 26.37 -13.56 7.68
N CYS A 325 25.73 -14.22 6.71
CA CYS A 325 24.30 -14.11 6.50
C CYS A 325 23.47 -14.71 7.64
N ASP A 326 23.97 -15.75 8.31
CA ASP A 326 23.33 -16.40 9.46
C ASP A 326 23.49 -15.64 10.78
N LYS A 327 24.45 -14.68 10.86
CA LYS A 327 24.75 -13.95 12.09
C LYS A 327 24.47 -12.45 12.03
N LYS A 328 24.56 -11.85 10.83
CA LYS A 328 24.42 -10.39 10.66
C LYS A 328 23.20 -10.07 9.80
N VAL A 329 22.49 -9.01 10.19
CA VAL A 329 21.39 -8.45 9.40
C VAL A 329 21.97 -7.50 8.38
N PRO A 330 21.69 -7.68 7.06
CA PRO A 330 22.13 -6.72 6.06
C PRO A 330 21.30 -5.42 6.16
N ASP A 331 21.99 -4.28 6.05
CA ASP A 331 21.35 -2.98 5.95
C ASP A 331 20.76 -2.77 4.55
N LEU A 332 19.65 -2.04 4.47
CA LEU A 332 19.07 -1.58 3.20
C LEU A 332 19.94 -0.45 2.66
N LYS A 333 20.79 -0.74 1.66
CA LYS A 333 21.77 0.19 1.10
C LYS A 333 21.42 0.60 -0.32
N HIS A 334 21.78 1.82 -0.68
CA HIS A 334 21.67 2.31 -2.05
C HIS A 334 22.67 1.58 -2.97
N LEU A 335 22.15 0.96 -4.03
CA LEU A 335 22.94 0.49 -5.17
C LEU A 335 23.15 1.63 -6.17
N ASN A 336 22.10 2.43 -6.35
CA ASN A 336 22.11 3.68 -7.11
C ASN A 336 21.07 4.65 -6.52
N ARG A 337 20.75 5.76 -7.22
CA ARG A 337 19.82 6.79 -6.72
C ARG A 337 18.39 6.33 -6.47
N ILE A 338 17.96 5.28 -7.17
CA ILE A 338 16.56 4.79 -7.20
C ILE A 338 16.42 3.32 -6.80
N HIS A 339 17.51 2.67 -6.40
CA HIS A 339 17.53 1.25 -6.07
C HIS A 339 18.27 0.99 -4.75
N LEU A 340 17.55 0.36 -3.82
CA LEU A 340 18.09 -0.09 -2.53
C LEU A 340 17.97 -1.60 -2.42
N SER A 341 18.96 -2.25 -1.81
CA SER A 341 18.92 -3.69 -1.53
C SER A 341 19.58 -4.01 -0.18
N ALA A 342 19.02 -4.98 0.53
CA ALA A 342 19.50 -5.46 1.82
C ALA A 342 20.16 -6.84 1.64
N CYS A 343 21.32 -6.86 1.01
CA CYS A 343 22.09 -8.09 0.74
C CYS A 343 23.58 -7.87 0.98
N PHE A 344 24.31 -8.89 1.45
CA PHE A 344 25.76 -8.85 1.60
C PHE A 344 26.53 -9.13 0.30
N LEU A 345 25.83 -9.45 -0.78
CA LEU A 345 26.43 -9.66 -2.11
C LEU A 345 26.60 -8.33 -2.87
N ASN A 346 26.19 -7.21 -2.29
CA ASN A 346 26.21 -5.86 -2.88
C ASN A 346 27.42 -5.06 -2.43
#